data_400b991cdf61faf7c5ac3634e01f531f
#
_entry.id   400b991cdf61faf7c5ac3634e01f531f
#
_cell.length_a   1.000
_cell.length_b   1.000
_cell.length_c   1.000
_cell.angle_alpha   90.00
_cell.angle_beta   90.00
_cell.angle_gamma   90.00
#
_symmetry.space_group_name_H-M   'P 1'
#
loop_
_entity.id
_entity.type
_entity.pdbx_description
1 polymer ?
#
loop_
_entity_poly.entity_id
_entity_poly.type
_entity_poly.pdbx_seq_one_letter_code
_entity_poly.pdbx_strand_id
1 'polypeptide(L)'
;MTPQLFTGKNVIIQGITGKNGRFHAQNMLNYKTHIVAGTSLNQAISEVHGVPVFRTIDDIKKRFAIDVSVIFVPAPHAKAAILEAIQAQIPLIVCITEGVPVHD
;
A
#
# COMPACT_ATOMS: atom_id res chain seq x y z
N MET A 1 -8.78 -0.79 11.66
CA MET A 1 -8.34 -1.95 10.88
C MET A 1 -7.77 -2.99 11.82
N THR A 2 -8.22 -4.20 11.71
CA THR A 2 -7.71 -5.28 12.55
C THR A 2 -6.71 -6.11 11.78
N PRO A 3 -5.60 -6.53 12.44
CA PRO A 3 -4.58 -7.33 11.75
C PRO A 3 -5.10 -8.64 11.20
N GLN A 4 -6.16 -9.19 11.80
CA GLN A 4 -6.72 -10.46 11.37
C GLN A 4 -7.28 -10.44 9.96
N LEU A 5 -7.66 -9.26 9.46
CA LEU A 5 -8.17 -9.15 8.08
C LEU A 5 -7.15 -9.60 7.05
N PHE A 6 -5.87 -9.49 7.37
CA PHE A 6 -4.81 -9.75 6.42
C PHE A 6 -3.97 -10.96 6.76
N THR A 7 -4.41 -11.76 7.73
CA THR A 7 -3.68 -12.96 8.12
C THR A 7 -3.57 -13.92 6.93
N GLY A 8 -2.35 -14.32 6.61
CA GLY A 8 -2.10 -15.22 5.48
C GLY A 8 -2.20 -14.56 4.12
N LYS A 9 -2.35 -13.24 4.07
CA LYS A 9 -2.47 -12.50 2.82
C LYS A 9 -1.19 -11.76 2.49
N ASN A 10 -0.87 -11.66 1.19
CA ASN A 10 0.20 -10.80 0.73
C ASN A 10 -0.33 -9.39 0.55
N VAL A 11 0.23 -8.45 1.27
CA VAL A 11 -0.24 -7.06 1.31
C VAL A 11 0.78 -6.15 0.66
N ILE A 12 0.32 -5.21 -0.16
CA ILE A 12 1.17 -4.12 -0.64
C ILE A 12 0.62 -2.80 -0.13
N ILE A 13 1.50 -1.80 -0.08
CA ILE A 13 1.10 -0.45 0.31
C ILE A 13 1.45 0.50 -0.82
N GLN A 14 0.42 1.13 -1.41
CA GLN A 14 0.62 2.18 -2.39
C GLN A 14 0.81 3.50 -1.64
N GLY A 15 1.90 4.21 -1.94
CA GLY A 15 2.27 5.40 -1.22
C GLY A 15 3.07 5.14 0.03
N ILE A 16 3.83 4.05 0.06
CA ILE A 16 4.56 3.61 1.25
C ILE A 16 5.63 4.62 1.70
N THR A 17 6.14 5.44 0.80
CA THR A 17 7.19 6.41 1.14
C THR A 17 6.68 7.70 1.74
N GLY A 18 5.37 7.93 1.71
CA GLY A 18 4.79 9.10 2.36
C GLY A 18 4.81 8.96 3.88
N LYS A 19 4.63 10.09 4.57
CA LYS A 19 4.68 10.10 6.03
C LYS A 19 3.70 9.10 6.65
N ASN A 20 2.46 9.12 6.20
CA ASN A 20 1.44 8.24 6.74
C ASN A 20 1.63 6.79 6.29
N GLY A 21 2.07 6.60 5.04
CA GLY A 21 2.37 5.27 4.54
C GLY A 21 3.46 4.59 5.35
N ARG A 22 4.54 5.31 5.67
CA ARG A 22 5.62 4.78 6.50
C ARG A 22 5.14 4.44 7.91
N PHE A 23 4.36 5.34 8.49
CA PHE A 23 3.86 5.15 9.85
C PHE A 23 2.98 3.91 9.95
N HIS A 24 2.02 3.79 9.03
CA HIS A 24 1.10 2.66 9.06
C HIS A 24 1.79 1.36 8.65
N ALA A 25 2.77 1.42 7.75
CA ALA A 25 3.55 0.25 7.40
C ALA A 25 4.27 -0.31 8.62
N GLN A 26 4.88 0.57 9.43
CA GLN A 26 5.55 0.13 10.65
C GLN A 26 4.56 -0.53 11.62
N ASN A 27 3.39 0.08 11.79
CA ASN A 27 2.38 -0.48 12.68
C ASN A 27 1.90 -1.84 12.19
N MET A 28 1.67 -1.97 10.88
CA MET A 28 1.22 -3.24 10.31
C MET A 28 2.27 -4.34 10.47
N LEU A 29 3.55 -3.98 10.30
CA LEU A 29 4.63 -4.92 10.50
C LEU A 29 4.71 -5.35 11.98
N ASN A 30 4.45 -4.43 12.90
CA ASN A 30 4.43 -4.75 14.32
C ASN A 30 3.32 -5.76 14.66
N TYR A 31 2.24 -5.75 13.89
CA TYR A 31 1.17 -6.74 14.02
C TYR A 31 1.41 -7.98 13.15
N LYS A 32 2.62 -8.11 12.59
CA LYS A 32 3.03 -9.25 11.78
C LYS A 32 2.24 -9.39 10.49
N THR A 33 1.74 -8.27 9.96
CA THR A 33 1.14 -8.25 8.63
C THR A 33 2.23 -8.51 7.60
N HIS A 34 1.95 -9.40 6.66
CA HIS A 34 2.93 -9.76 5.63
C HIS A 34 2.90 -8.74 4.49
N ILE A 35 3.66 -7.66 4.65
CA ILE A 35 3.80 -6.65 3.62
C ILE A 35 4.93 -7.07 2.70
N VAL A 36 4.61 -7.43 1.46
CA VAL A 36 5.61 -7.93 0.53
C VAL A 36 6.31 -6.82 -0.24
N ALA A 37 5.63 -5.70 -0.44
CA ALA A 37 6.18 -4.58 -1.22
C ALA A 37 5.32 -3.34 -1.05
N GLY A 38 5.83 -2.22 -1.56
CA GLY A 38 5.08 -0.99 -1.65
C GLY A 38 5.38 -0.29 -2.96
N THR A 39 4.58 0.71 -3.32
CA THR A 39 4.85 1.54 -4.49
C THR A 39 5.06 2.98 -4.07
N SER A 40 5.82 3.70 -4.89
CA SER A 40 6.08 5.11 -4.69
C SER A 40 6.43 5.78 -6.00
N LEU A 41 6.08 7.06 -6.10
CA LEU A 41 6.55 7.90 -7.19
C LEU A 41 7.96 8.43 -6.91
N ASN A 42 8.43 8.32 -5.68
CA ASN A 42 9.77 8.76 -5.31
C ASN A 42 10.77 7.64 -5.53
N GLN A 43 11.49 7.71 -6.65
CA GLN A 43 12.39 6.65 -7.07
C GLN A 43 13.72 6.64 -6.32
N ALA A 44 13.98 7.65 -5.52
CA ALA A 44 15.20 7.68 -4.72
C ALA A 44 15.12 6.73 -3.52
N ILE A 45 13.91 6.27 -3.18
CA ILE A 45 13.71 5.38 -2.04
C ILE A 45 13.40 3.98 -2.56
N SER A 46 14.26 3.02 -2.24
CA SER A 46 14.09 1.64 -2.69
C SER A 46 13.58 0.71 -1.59
N GLU A 47 13.49 1.19 -0.36
CA GLU A 47 13.09 0.37 0.77
C GLU A 47 12.51 1.24 1.88
N VAL A 48 11.48 0.73 2.56
CA VAL A 48 10.90 1.36 3.76
C VAL A 48 10.73 0.25 4.79
N HIS A 49 11.40 0.38 5.94
CA HIS A 49 11.31 -0.59 7.04
C HIS A 49 11.59 -2.03 6.58
N GLY A 50 12.52 -2.20 5.64
CA GLY A 50 12.82 -3.53 5.12
C GLY A 50 11.89 -4.00 4.01
N VAL A 51 10.89 -3.21 3.65
CA VAL A 51 9.93 -3.55 2.59
C VAL A 51 10.41 -2.94 1.27
N PRO A 52 10.58 -3.75 0.22
CA PRO A 52 11.04 -3.20 -1.06
C PRO A 52 10.01 -2.28 -1.70
N VAL A 53 10.48 -1.23 -2.34
CA VAL A 53 9.64 -0.23 -2.97
C VAL A 53 9.80 -0.34 -4.49
N PHE A 54 8.68 -0.44 -5.18
CA PHE A 54 8.61 -0.56 -6.63
C PHE A 54 7.92 0.67 -7.21
N ARG A 55 8.07 0.83 -8.50
CA ARG A 55 7.45 1.95 -9.20
C ARG A 55 5.97 1.72 -9.48
N THR A 56 5.61 0.49 -9.83
CA THR A 56 4.25 0.15 -10.21
C THR A 56 3.84 -1.18 -9.58
N ILE A 57 2.51 -1.40 -9.52
CA ILE A 57 1.98 -2.68 -9.06
C ILE A 57 2.36 -3.80 -10.02
N ASP A 58 2.43 -3.52 -11.32
CA ASP A 58 2.82 -4.53 -12.30
C ASP A 58 4.22 -5.07 -12.01
N ASP A 59 5.13 -4.21 -11.59
CA ASP A 59 6.48 -4.64 -11.22
C ASP A 59 6.45 -5.59 -10.02
N ILE A 60 5.57 -5.32 -9.06
CA ILE A 60 5.42 -6.18 -7.90
C ILE A 60 4.84 -7.53 -8.31
N LYS A 61 3.84 -7.53 -9.18
CA LYS A 61 3.16 -8.76 -9.61
C LYS A 61 4.09 -9.73 -10.32
N LYS A 62 5.18 -9.23 -10.88
CA LYS A 62 6.18 -10.11 -11.52
C LYS A 62 6.92 -10.96 -10.50
N ARG A 63 6.87 -10.57 -9.23
CA ARG A 63 7.63 -11.24 -8.16
C ARG A 63 6.74 -11.85 -7.09
N PHE A 64 5.56 -11.27 -6.85
CA PHE A 64 4.70 -11.68 -5.75
C PHE A 64 3.25 -11.77 -6.22
N ALA A 65 2.52 -12.72 -5.66
CA ALA A 65 1.06 -12.68 -5.72
C ALA A 65 0.58 -11.62 -4.74
N ILE A 66 -0.43 -10.85 -5.11
CA ILE A 66 -0.93 -9.76 -4.27
C ILE A 66 -2.39 -10.03 -3.93
N ASP A 67 -2.70 -10.04 -2.64
CA ASP A 67 -4.07 -10.25 -2.17
C ASP A 67 -4.75 -8.95 -1.78
N VAL A 68 -3.99 -8.01 -1.23
CA VAL A 68 -4.53 -6.77 -0.66
C VAL A 68 -3.64 -5.60 -1.04
N SER A 69 -4.25 -4.49 -1.45
CA SER A 69 -3.53 -3.22 -1.56
C SER A 69 -4.13 -2.22 -0.58
N VAL A 70 -3.29 -1.63 0.26
CA VAL A 70 -3.67 -0.55 1.16
C VAL A 70 -3.07 0.74 0.58
N ILE A 71 -3.91 1.73 0.35
CA ILE A 71 -3.51 2.96 -0.35
C ILE A 71 -3.42 4.12 0.63
N PHE A 72 -2.22 4.69 0.76
CA PHE A 72 -1.95 5.86 1.60
C PHE A 72 -1.39 6.97 0.71
N VAL A 73 -2.23 7.60 -0.08
CA VAL A 73 -1.81 8.71 -0.94
C VAL A 73 -2.70 9.92 -0.69
N PRO A 74 -2.20 11.13 -0.96
CA PRO A 74 -3.04 12.33 -0.84
C PRO A 74 -4.26 12.23 -1.75
N ALA A 75 -5.36 12.87 -1.36
CA ALA A 75 -6.61 12.80 -2.09
C ALA A 75 -6.49 13.05 -3.60
N PRO A 76 -5.69 14.03 -4.06
CA PRO A 76 -5.56 14.24 -5.50
C PRO A 76 -5.00 13.05 -6.26
N HIS A 77 -4.27 12.16 -5.60
CA HIS A 77 -3.65 10.99 -6.25
C HIS A 77 -4.42 9.69 -5.98
N ALA A 78 -5.44 9.75 -5.14
CA ALA A 78 -6.15 8.53 -4.71
C ALA A 78 -6.83 7.83 -5.88
N LYS A 79 -7.46 8.59 -6.77
CA LYS A 79 -8.16 8.00 -7.90
C LYS A 79 -7.23 7.20 -8.80
N ALA A 80 -6.06 7.77 -9.11
CA ALA A 80 -5.09 7.07 -9.96
C ALA A 80 -4.58 5.80 -9.29
N ALA A 81 -4.33 5.84 -7.97
CA ALA A 81 -3.87 4.68 -7.24
C ALA A 81 -4.93 3.58 -7.19
N ILE A 82 -6.19 3.96 -6.99
CA ILE A 82 -7.30 3.01 -6.99
C ILE A 82 -7.44 2.35 -8.36
N LEU A 83 -7.38 3.15 -9.43
CA LEU A 83 -7.49 2.62 -10.78
C LEU A 83 -6.35 1.66 -11.09
N GLU A 84 -5.15 1.98 -10.65
CA GLU A 84 -4.00 1.08 -10.84
C GLU A 84 -4.25 -0.26 -10.17
N ALA A 85 -4.76 -0.25 -8.94
CA ALA A 85 -5.05 -1.46 -8.19
C ALA A 85 -6.16 -2.29 -8.84
N ILE A 86 -7.19 -1.60 -9.34
CA ILE A 86 -8.29 -2.28 -10.04
C ILE A 86 -7.78 -2.94 -11.32
N GLN A 87 -6.99 -2.22 -12.09
CA GLN A 87 -6.45 -2.75 -13.34
C GLN A 87 -5.51 -3.93 -13.09
N ALA A 88 -4.85 -3.95 -11.95
CA ALA A 88 -4.00 -5.06 -11.55
C ALA A 88 -4.80 -6.24 -10.99
N GLN A 89 -6.11 -6.11 -10.90
CA GLN A 89 -7.01 -7.19 -10.44
C GLN A 89 -6.71 -7.64 -9.01
N ILE A 90 -6.40 -6.69 -8.15
CA ILE A 90 -6.17 -6.97 -6.73
C ILE A 90 -7.50 -7.26 -6.06
N PRO A 91 -7.64 -8.40 -5.36
CA PRO A 91 -8.94 -8.81 -4.79
C PRO A 91 -9.51 -7.86 -3.74
N LEU A 92 -8.65 -7.24 -2.92
CA LEU A 92 -9.12 -6.33 -1.88
C LEU A 92 -8.31 -5.05 -1.93
N ILE A 93 -9.01 -3.92 -2.03
CA ILE A 93 -8.40 -2.61 -2.08
C ILE A 93 -8.94 -1.79 -0.93
N VAL A 94 -8.04 -1.32 -0.06
CA VAL A 94 -8.41 -0.46 1.07
C VAL A 94 -7.76 0.90 0.83
N CYS A 95 -8.58 1.93 0.69
CA CYS A 95 -8.08 3.27 0.42
C CYS A 95 -8.26 4.15 1.66
N ILE A 96 -7.16 4.68 2.15
CA ILE A 96 -7.15 5.62 3.26
C ILE A 96 -6.61 6.93 2.73
N THR A 97 -7.51 7.90 2.50
CA THR A 97 -7.13 9.20 1.96
C THR A 97 -6.86 10.16 3.09
N GLU A 98 -5.60 10.58 3.19
CA GLU A 98 -5.21 11.56 4.19
C GLU A 98 -5.49 12.97 3.70
N GLY A 99 -5.81 13.84 4.63
CA GLY A 99 -6.10 15.23 4.31
C GLY A 99 -7.50 15.48 3.79
N VAL A 100 -8.31 14.44 3.70
CA VAL A 100 -9.72 14.59 3.35
C VAL A 100 -10.49 14.91 4.62
N PRO A 101 -11.17 16.04 4.68
CA PRO A 101 -11.98 16.34 5.87
C PRO A 101 -13.08 15.28 6.00
N VAL A 102 -13.20 14.74 7.17
CA VAL A 102 -14.29 13.79 7.46
C VAL A 102 -15.32 14.54 8.24
N HIS A 103 -16.36 14.90 7.57
CA HIS A 103 -17.47 15.65 8.18
C HIS A 103 -18.71 14.80 8.16
N ASP A 104 -18.93 14.16 9.21
CA ASP A 104 -20.11 13.30 9.26
C ASP A 104 -20.98 13.63 10.40
#